data_04f280c7c56704224a1f7e5b585b19e8
#
_entry.id   04f280c7c56704224a1f7e5b585b19e8
#
_cell.length_a   1.000
_cell.length_b   1.000
_cell.length_c   1.000
_cell.angle_alpha   90.00
_cell.angle_beta   90.00
_cell.angle_gamma   90.00
#
_symmetry.space_group_name_H-M   'P 1'
#
loop_
_entity.id
_entity.type
_entity.pdbx_description
1 polymer ?
#
loop_
_entity_poly.entity_id
_entity_poly.type
_entity_poly.pdbx_seq_one_letter_code
_entity_poly.pdbx_strand_id
1 'polypeptide(L)'
;MFVRSNVAQFPPRTELRYDNMRGEKQIVSVAAVSNAVQCKYAAAILADLARRRREEDSGIAAGARPALGKETAVVLTDENLLLPLLYALPADIGRVNVTMGFPLRQSLAYTFVERLVELQNHRRRKGDGCTFYHADVAGILAHPYVAECDAALTRTMHEEIVRDRRISVDAAWLGRNELLKRIFTPAATWRELSDYMLDVVAAVARQPYEGDDARQRVEFLAVIAEQVTKLRNSLDECD
;
A
#
# COMPACT_ATOMS: atom_id res chain seq x y z
N MET A 1 -37.28 4.12 4.53
CA MET A 1 -37.52 3.53 5.85
C MET A 1 -36.28 3.68 6.76
N PHE A 2 -35.11 3.25 6.34
CA PHE A 2 -33.86 3.27 7.11
C PHE A 2 -33.43 4.69 7.59
N VAL A 3 -33.42 5.69 6.70
CA VAL A 3 -32.99 7.06 7.05
C VAL A 3 -33.91 7.69 8.12
N ARG A 4 -35.22 7.49 8.04
CA ARG A 4 -36.15 8.02 9.04
C ARG A 4 -35.97 7.40 10.42
N SER A 5 -35.67 6.12 10.49
CA SER A 5 -35.38 5.41 11.74
C SER A 5 -34.10 5.96 12.40
N ASN A 6 -33.02 6.13 11.60
CA ASN A 6 -31.77 6.68 12.10
C ASN A 6 -31.89 8.14 12.56
N VAL A 7 -32.63 8.97 11.82
CA VAL A 7 -32.88 10.36 12.21
C VAL A 7 -33.73 10.45 13.51
N ALA A 8 -34.66 9.52 13.71
CA ALA A 8 -35.40 9.45 14.96
C ALA A 8 -34.53 9.04 16.16
N GLN A 9 -33.58 8.13 15.94
CA GLN A 9 -32.68 7.65 16.99
C GLN A 9 -31.51 8.64 17.26
N PHE A 10 -31.03 9.31 16.22
CA PHE A 10 -29.94 10.29 16.26
C PHE A 10 -30.40 11.61 15.64
N PRO A 11 -31.19 12.45 16.37
CA PRO A 11 -31.72 13.69 15.82
C PRO A 11 -30.56 14.64 15.43
N PRO A 12 -30.57 15.19 14.21
CA PRO A 12 -29.56 16.14 13.77
C PRO A 12 -29.69 17.45 14.53
N ARG A 13 -28.57 18.15 14.71
CA ARG A 13 -28.55 19.47 15.37
C ARG A 13 -29.20 20.59 14.55
N THR A 14 -29.35 20.37 13.24
CA THR A 14 -29.95 21.31 12.29
C THR A 14 -31.01 20.61 11.48
N GLU A 15 -32.00 21.39 10.98
CA GLU A 15 -33.05 20.86 10.15
C GLU A 15 -32.48 20.17 8.88
N LEU A 16 -32.87 18.91 8.66
CA LEU A 16 -32.49 18.17 7.47
C LEU A 16 -33.37 18.55 6.29
N ARG A 17 -32.76 19.09 5.24
CA ARG A 17 -33.43 19.35 3.97
C ARG A 17 -33.29 18.14 3.05
N TYR A 18 -34.41 17.58 2.62
CA TYR A 18 -34.48 16.40 1.75
C TYR A 18 -34.74 16.74 0.27
N ASP A 19 -34.98 18.02 -0.03
CA ASP A 19 -35.37 18.55 -1.33
C ASP A 19 -34.20 19.07 -2.19
N ASN A 20 -33.00 19.16 -1.64
CA ASN A 20 -31.81 19.63 -2.36
C ASN A 20 -31.52 18.84 -3.64
N MET A 21 -31.96 17.58 -3.72
CA MET A 21 -31.81 16.76 -4.92
C MET A 21 -32.76 17.21 -6.04
N ARG A 22 -33.79 17.99 -5.76
CA ARG A 22 -34.76 18.54 -6.74
C ARG A 22 -34.41 19.94 -7.23
N GLY A 23 -33.40 20.59 -6.58
CA GLY A 23 -32.95 21.91 -6.99
C GLY A 23 -32.23 21.87 -8.35
N GLU A 24 -32.10 23.04 -8.96
CA GLU A 24 -31.39 23.21 -10.18
C GLU A 24 -29.90 22.80 -10.03
N LYS A 25 -29.38 22.05 -10.99
CA LYS A 25 -28.01 21.53 -10.99
C LYS A 25 -27.38 21.70 -12.36
N GLN A 26 -26.11 22.03 -12.37
CA GLN A 26 -25.30 21.95 -13.58
C GLN A 26 -24.63 20.57 -13.62
N ILE A 27 -24.99 19.78 -14.62
CA ILE A 27 -24.42 18.43 -14.84
C ILE A 27 -23.65 18.43 -16.14
N VAL A 28 -22.38 18.07 -16.06
CA VAL A 28 -21.51 17.92 -17.24
C VAL A 28 -21.07 16.46 -17.30
N SER A 29 -21.29 15.81 -18.43
CA SER A 29 -20.85 14.44 -18.67
C SER A 29 -19.74 14.44 -19.72
N VAL A 30 -18.63 13.78 -19.43
CA VAL A 30 -17.46 13.73 -20.29
C VAL A 30 -17.02 12.29 -20.50
N ALA A 31 -16.87 11.90 -21.77
CA ALA A 31 -16.30 10.61 -22.12
C ALA A 31 -14.78 10.71 -22.22
N ALA A 32 -14.06 9.80 -21.58
CA ALA A 32 -12.61 9.71 -21.63
C ALA A 32 -12.16 8.36 -22.23
N VAL A 33 -11.12 8.38 -23.04
CA VAL A 33 -10.64 7.20 -23.77
C VAL A 33 -9.88 6.19 -22.88
N SER A 34 -9.47 6.61 -21.67
CA SER A 34 -8.80 5.74 -20.70
C SER A 34 -8.91 6.29 -19.29
N ASN A 35 -8.67 5.43 -18.30
CA ASN A 35 -8.63 5.78 -16.88
C ASN A 35 -7.63 6.90 -16.58
N ALA A 36 -6.44 6.85 -17.19
CA ALA A 36 -5.43 7.90 -17.02
C ALA A 36 -5.89 9.27 -17.55
N VAL A 37 -6.57 9.29 -18.70
CA VAL A 37 -7.15 10.52 -19.26
C VAL A 37 -8.29 11.02 -18.37
N GLN A 38 -9.10 10.14 -17.82
CA GLN A 38 -10.17 10.49 -16.88
C GLN A 38 -9.61 11.20 -15.65
N CYS A 39 -8.54 10.65 -15.03
CA CYS A 39 -7.89 11.28 -13.88
C CYS A 39 -7.28 12.64 -14.21
N LYS A 40 -6.59 12.76 -15.35
CA LYS A 40 -6.03 14.03 -15.82
C LYS A 40 -7.11 15.08 -16.08
N TYR A 41 -8.23 14.67 -16.65
CA TYR A 41 -9.35 15.57 -16.91
C TYR A 41 -10.00 16.06 -15.61
N ALA A 42 -10.21 15.16 -14.65
CA ALA A 42 -10.70 15.53 -13.31
C ALA A 42 -9.73 16.52 -12.62
N ALA A 43 -8.43 16.28 -12.70
CA ALA A 43 -7.41 17.18 -12.17
C ALA A 43 -7.44 18.56 -12.87
N ALA A 44 -7.65 18.61 -14.17
CA ALA A 44 -7.78 19.87 -14.92
C ALA A 44 -9.03 20.68 -14.51
N ILE A 45 -10.15 19.99 -14.26
CA ILE A 45 -11.37 20.64 -13.72
C ILE A 45 -11.08 21.23 -12.34
N LEU A 46 -10.42 20.48 -11.45
CA LEU A 46 -10.08 20.95 -10.11
C LEU A 46 -9.14 22.16 -10.16
N ALA A 47 -8.16 22.14 -11.06
CA ALA A 47 -7.26 23.27 -11.28
C ALA A 47 -8.02 24.54 -11.73
N ASP A 48 -8.95 24.39 -12.68
CA ASP A 48 -9.77 25.51 -13.17
C ASP A 48 -10.68 26.06 -12.06
N LEU A 49 -11.32 25.19 -11.29
CA LEU A 49 -12.14 25.58 -10.14
C LEU A 49 -11.31 26.33 -9.08
N ALA A 50 -10.11 25.82 -8.77
CA ALA A 50 -9.20 26.46 -7.83
C ALA A 50 -8.76 27.84 -8.31
N ARG A 51 -8.49 27.98 -9.61
CA ARG A 51 -8.10 29.27 -10.23
C ARG A 51 -9.25 30.27 -10.15
N ARG A 52 -10.46 29.92 -10.59
CA ARG A 52 -11.65 30.79 -10.55
C ARG A 52 -11.93 31.28 -9.14
N ARG A 53 -11.81 30.41 -8.15
CA ARG A 53 -12.06 30.75 -6.76
C ARG A 53 -11.02 31.73 -6.20
N ARG A 54 -9.74 31.59 -6.58
CA ARG A 54 -8.71 32.57 -6.24
C ARG A 54 -8.96 33.95 -6.87
N GLU A 55 -9.47 33.97 -8.09
CA GLU A 55 -9.84 35.20 -8.79
C GLU A 55 -11.01 35.90 -8.08
N GLU A 56 -12.02 35.15 -7.61
CA GLU A 56 -13.15 35.65 -6.83
C GLU A 56 -12.72 36.16 -5.44
N ASP A 57 -11.81 35.45 -4.77
CA ASP A 57 -11.27 35.79 -3.43
C ASP A 57 -10.18 36.86 -3.47
N SER A 58 -9.76 37.37 -4.62
CA SER A 58 -8.68 38.36 -4.78
C SER A 58 -8.91 39.69 -4.06
N GLY A 59 -10.07 39.90 -3.47
CA GLY A 59 -10.39 41.02 -2.57
C GLY A 59 -10.22 40.76 -1.07
N ILE A 60 -9.90 39.51 -0.66
CA ILE A 60 -9.76 39.11 0.74
C ILE A 60 -8.31 38.75 1.00
N ALA A 61 -7.74 39.14 2.15
CA ALA A 61 -6.33 38.99 2.49
C ALA A 61 -5.73 37.65 2.05
N ALA A 62 -4.73 37.71 1.18
CA ALA A 62 -4.04 36.58 0.61
C ALA A 62 -3.49 35.65 1.71
N GLY A 63 -3.92 34.40 1.75
CA GLY A 63 -3.35 33.35 2.61
C GLY A 63 -4.31 32.65 3.59
N ALA A 64 -5.57 33.05 3.68
CA ALA A 64 -6.46 32.55 4.75
C ALA A 64 -7.30 31.31 4.40
N ARG A 65 -7.48 30.96 3.13
CA ARG A 65 -8.31 29.81 2.73
C ARG A 65 -7.63 28.92 1.68
N PRO A 66 -7.80 27.56 1.79
CA PRO A 66 -7.38 26.67 0.71
C PRO A 66 -8.18 26.99 -0.56
N ALA A 67 -7.53 26.85 -1.73
CA ALA A 67 -8.12 27.15 -3.03
C ALA A 67 -9.41 26.31 -3.29
N LEU A 68 -9.48 25.10 -2.76
CA LEU A 68 -10.68 24.26 -2.72
C LEU A 68 -10.91 23.81 -1.28
N GLY A 69 -12.16 23.91 -0.82
CA GLY A 69 -12.57 23.52 0.54
C GLY A 69 -13.35 22.19 0.55
N LYS A 70 -13.95 21.90 1.72
CA LYS A 70 -14.77 20.69 1.96
C LYS A 70 -16.08 20.65 1.16
N GLU A 71 -16.44 21.69 0.44
CA GLU A 71 -17.54 21.74 -0.52
C GLU A 71 -17.21 21.06 -1.86
N THR A 72 -15.92 20.73 -2.10
CA THR A 72 -15.47 20.03 -3.31
C THR A 72 -15.13 18.60 -2.96
N ALA A 73 -15.77 17.64 -3.63
CA ALA A 73 -15.50 16.23 -3.47
C ALA A 73 -15.28 15.56 -4.82
N VAL A 74 -14.32 14.65 -4.86
CA VAL A 74 -14.11 13.73 -5.98
C VAL A 74 -14.53 12.35 -5.52
N VAL A 75 -15.47 11.73 -6.23
CA VAL A 75 -15.94 10.38 -5.93
C VAL A 75 -15.39 9.44 -6.98
N LEU A 76 -14.64 8.43 -6.54
CA LEU A 76 -14.12 7.36 -7.38
C LEU A 76 -15.01 6.13 -7.26
N THR A 77 -15.51 5.64 -8.38
CA THR A 77 -16.27 4.39 -8.45
C THR A 77 -15.35 3.17 -8.59
N ASP A 78 -14.10 3.39 -9.02
CA ASP A 78 -13.03 2.40 -9.11
C ASP A 78 -11.87 2.84 -8.20
N GLU A 79 -11.59 2.06 -7.15
CA GLU A 79 -10.54 2.34 -6.18
C GLU A 79 -9.14 2.39 -6.79
N ASN A 80 -8.91 1.67 -7.89
CA ASN A 80 -7.63 1.65 -8.59
C ASN A 80 -7.26 3.02 -9.21
N LEU A 81 -8.23 3.93 -9.35
CA LEU A 81 -8.00 5.28 -9.86
C LEU A 81 -7.46 6.25 -8.80
N LEU A 82 -7.40 5.85 -7.53
CA LEU A 82 -6.94 6.73 -6.45
C LEU A 82 -5.52 7.24 -6.70
N LEU A 83 -4.56 6.34 -6.90
CA LEU A 83 -3.16 6.74 -7.14
C LEU A 83 -3.00 7.56 -8.43
N PRO A 84 -3.51 7.11 -9.60
CA PRO A 84 -3.47 7.90 -10.82
C PRO A 84 -4.06 9.30 -10.66
N LEU A 85 -5.15 9.44 -9.89
CA LEU A 85 -5.75 10.74 -9.60
C LEU A 85 -4.83 11.58 -8.72
N LEU A 86 -4.32 11.05 -7.61
CA LEU A 86 -3.42 11.79 -6.70
C LEU A 86 -2.17 12.29 -7.43
N TYR A 87 -1.57 11.48 -8.30
CA TYR A 87 -0.44 11.90 -9.13
C TYR A 87 -0.80 12.95 -10.21
N ALA A 88 -2.06 13.00 -10.63
CA ALA A 88 -2.52 13.97 -11.60
C ALA A 88 -2.87 15.33 -10.97
N LEU A 89 -3.12 15.38 -9.64
CA LEU A 89 -3.51 16.60 -8.96
C LEU A 89 -2.41 17.66 -9.03
N PRO A 90 -2.75 18.93 -9.33
CA PRO A 90 -1.79 20.02 -9.25
C PRO A 90 -1.31 20.25 -7.82
N ALA A 91 -0.02 20.57 -7.65
CA ALA A 91 0.61 20.81 -6.34
C ALA A 91 -0.05 21.95 -5.55
N ASP A 92 -0.68 22.89 -6.24
CA ASP A 92 -1.29 24.07 -5.67
C ASP A 92 -2.73 23.85 -5.14
N ILE A 93 -3.30 22.67 -5.30
CA ILE A 93 -4.61 22.31 -4.70
C ILE A 93 -4.52 22.29 -3.15
N GLY A 94 -3.35 22.00 -2.59
CA GLY A 94 -3.12 21.99 -1.16
C GLY A 94 -3.49 20.65 -0.52
N ARG A 95 -4.17 20.68 0.63
CA ARG A 95 -4.48 19.48 1.40
C ARG A 95 -5.66 18.73 0.80
N VAL A 96 -5.47 17.44 0.57
CA VAL A 96 -6.52 16.51 0.12
C VAL A 96 -6.83 15.54 1.26
N ASN A 97 -8.11 15.36 1.56
CA ASN A 97 -8.55 14.31 2.48
C ASN A 97 -8.99 13.09 1.67
N VAL A 98 -8.32 11.98 1.87
CA VAL A 98 -8.65 10.69 1.23
C VAL A 98 -9.39 9.84 2.25
N THR A 99 -10.65 9.49 1.95
CA THR A 99 -11.49 8.64 2.81
C THR A 99 -11.47 7.17 2.38
N MET A 100 -10.95 6.89 1.19
CA MET A 100 -10.78 5.52 0.69
C MET A 100 -9.54 4.90 1.32
N GLY A 101 -9.64 3.61 1.70
CA GLY A 101 -8.47 2.83 2.09
C GLY A 101 -7.53 2.59 0.89
N PHE A 102 -6.24 2.57 1.15
CA PHE A 102 -5.28 2.12 0.13
C PHE A 102 -5.30 0.59 0.07
N PRO A 103 -5.52 -0.03 -1.11
CA PRO A 103 -5.53 -1.48 -1.23
C PRO A 103 -4.15 -2.06 -0.87
N LEU A 104 -4.07 -2.79 0.24
CA LEU A 104 -2.82 -3.39 0.73
C LEU A 104 -2.13 -4.25 -0.36
N ARG A 105 -2.92 -4.88 -1.24
CA ARG A 105 -2.43 -5.67 -2.38
C ARG A 105 -1.52 -4.89 -3.33
N GLN A 106 -1.65 -3.57 -3.38
CA GLN A 106 -0.83 -2.69 -4.23
C GLN A 106 0.43 -2.18 -3.51
N SER A 107 0.63 -2.56 -2.25
CA SER A 107 1.79 -2.15 -1.47
C SER A 107 3.01 -3.05 -1.69
N LEU A 108 4.21 -2.48 -1.51
CA LEU A 108 5.45 -3.26 -1.47
C LEU A 108 5.44 -4.31 -0.34
N ALA A 109 4.76 -4.02 0.77
CA ALA A 109 4.64 -4.95 1.87
C ALA A 109 3.88 -6.23 1.48
N TYR A 110 2.82 -6.10 0.67
CA TYR A 110 2.09 -7.27 0.16
C TYR A 110 2.94 -8.12 -0.77
N THR A 111 3.63 -7.50 -1.74
CA THR A 111 4.49 -8.23 -2.67
C THR A 111 5.65 -8.90 -1.97
N PHE A 112 6.16 -8.31 -0.88
CA PHE A 112 7.19 -8.93 -0.05
C PHE A 112 6.68 -10.21 0.61
N VAL A 113 5.52 -10.14 1.25
CA VAL A 113 4.89 -11.30 1.90
C VAL A 113 4.56 -12.41 0.90
N GLU A 114 4.01 -12.06 -0.26
CA GLU A 114 3.75 -13.02 -1.35
C GLU A 114 5.02 -13.77 -1.74
N ARG A 115 6.15 -13.06 -1.94
CA ARG A 115 7.44 -13.70 -2.23
C ARG A 115 7.98 -14.55 -1.07
N LEU A 116 7.74 -14.18 0.19
CA LEU A 116 8.11 -15.03 1.33
C LEU A 116 7.33 -16.33 1.34
N VAL A 117 6.03 -16.28 1.03
CA VAL A 117 5.18 -17.48 0.91
C VAL A 117 5.66 -18.37 -0.26
N GLU A 118 5.91 -17.79 -1.42
CA GLU A 118 6.44 -18.51 -2.58
C GLU A 118 7.79 -19.18 -2.26
N LEU A 119 8.70 -18.45 -1.61
CA LEU A 119 10.00 -18.96 -1.16
C LEU A 119 9.84 -20.22 -0.29
N GLN A 120 8.91 -20.20 0.67
CA GLN A 120 8.66 -21.32 1.57
C GLN A 120 7.95 -22.48 0.85
N ASN A 121 7.06 -22.20 -0.09
CA ASN A 121 6.36 -23.24 -0.86
C ASN A 121 7.29 -24.00 -1.81
N HIS A 122 8.28 -23.33 -2.39
CA HIS A 122 9.22 -23.93 -3.34
C HIS A 122 10.48 -24.49 -2.68
N ARG A 123 10.61 -24.38 -1.33
CA ARG A 123 11.76 -24.94 -0.63
C ARG A 123 11.87 -26.44 -0.81
N ARG A 124 13.10 -26.95 -0.83
CA ARG A 124 13.38 -28.38 -0.94
C ARG A 124 14.28 -28.82 0.20
N ARG A 125 13.95 -29.94 0.80
CA ARG A 125 14.81 -30.58 1.80
C ARG A 125 16.00 -31.25 1.11
N LYS A 126 17.20 -31.05 1.65
CA LYS A 126 18.45 -31.63 1.13
C LYS A 126 19.30 -32.11 2.32
N GLY A 127 19.26 -33.42 2.58
CA GLY A 127 19.88 -33.97 3.81
C GLY A 127 19.31 -33.34 5.07
N ASP A 128 20.17 -32.84 5.93
CA ASP A 128 19.78 -32.13 7.16
C ASP A 128 19.50 -30.63 6.90
N GLY A 129 19.70 -30.14 5.68
CA GLY A 129 19.52 -28.74 5.30
C GLY A 129 18.31 -28.49 4.43
N CYS A 130 18.22 -27.25 3.99
CA CYS A 130 17.17 -26.78 3.08
C CYS A 130 17.80 -25.99 1.94
N THR A 131 17.20 -26.09 0.75
CA THR A 131 17.56 -25.28 -0.43
C THR A 131 16.35 -24.54 -0.94
N PHE A 132 16.60 -23.37 -1.51
CA PHE A 132 15.60 -22.53 -2.16
C PHE A 132 15.85 -22.43 -3.66
N TYR A 133 14.78 -22.26 -4.42
CA TYR A 133 14.89 -22.07 -5.87
C TYR A 133 15.49 -20.70 -6.20
N HIS A 134 16.44 -20.67 -7.11
CA HIS A 134 17.22 -19.46 -7.41
C HIS A 134 16.38 -18.25 -7.83
N ALA A 135 15.26 -18.47 -8.54
CA ALA A 135 14.42 -17.35 -8.99
C ALA A 135 13.67 -16.70 -7.81
N ASP A 136 13.21 -17.48 -6.82
CA ASP A 136 12.59 -16.96 -5.60
C ASP A 136 13.61 -16.20 -4.76
N VAL A 137 14.83 -16.76 -4.64
CA VAL A 137 15.96 -16.08 -3.97
C VAL A 137 16.28 -14.75 -4.65
N ALA A 138 16.41 -14.73 -5.97
CA ALA A 138 16.66 -13.51 -6.73
C ALA A 138 15.55 -12.48 -6.55
N GLY A 139 14.29 -12.93 -6.53
CA GLY A 139 13.14 -12.09 -6.29
C GLY A 139 13.13 -11.42 -4.89
N ILE A 140 13.59 -12.15 -3.87
CA ILE A 140 13.76 -11.63 -2.50
C ILE A 140 14.93 -10.65 -2.43
N LEU A 141 16.11 -11.02 -2.97
CA LEU A 141 17.30 -10.16 -2.96
C LEU A 141 17.08 -8.84 -3.70
N ALA A 142 16.28 -8.85 -4.76
CA ALA A 142 15.92 -7.67 -5.54
C ALA A 142 14.77 -6.83 -4.91
N HIS A 143 14.07 -7.37 -3.91
CA HIS A 143 12.96 -6.66 -3.31
C HIS A 143 13.45 -5.42 -2.53
N PRO A 144 12.82 -4.22 -2.68
CA PRO A 144 13.30 -2.98 -2.04
C PRO A 144 13.55 -3.10 -0.55
N TYR A 145 12.71 -3.82 0.20
CA TYR A 145 12.88 -4.04 1.64
C TYR A 145 14.14 -4.81 2.03
N VAL A 146 14.73 -5.54 1.11
CA VAL A 146 15.97 -6.31 1.33
C VAL A 146 17.16 -5.62 0.66
N ALA A 147 16.98 -5.18 -0.58
CA ALA A 147 18.03 -4.55 -1.36
C ALA A 147 18.52 -3.23 -0.73
N GLU A 148 17.63 -2.43 -0.15
CA GLU A 148 17.98 -1.16 0.48
C GLU A 148 18.73 -1.33 1.82
N CYS A 149 18.57 -2.49 2.48
CA CYS A 149 19.29 -2.76 3.74
C CYS A 149 20.78 -3.00 3.53
N ASP A 150 21.16 -3.67 2.42
CA ASP A 150 22.55 -3.93 2.04
C ASP A 150 22.65 -4.19 0.53
N ALA A 151 22.63 -3.11 -0.24
CA ALA A 151 22.63 -3.18 -1.70
C ALA A 151 23.89 -3.82 -2.29
N ALA A 152 25.03 -3.68 -1.63
CA ALA A 152 26.29 -4.26 -2.09
C ALA A 152 26.26 -5.79 -1.92
N LEU A 153 25.84 -6.27 -0.76
CA LEU A 153 25.75 -7.68 -0.47
C LEU A 153 24.72 -8.40 -1.36
N THR A 154 23.50 -7.84 -1.48
CA THR A 154 22.44 -8.45 -2.27
C THR A 154 22.80 -8.54 -3.75
N ARG A 155 23.46 -7.51 -4.29
CA ARG A 155 23.97 -7.51 -5.68
C ARG A 155 25.05 -8.58 -5.87
N THR A 156 26.06 -8.63 -4.98
CA THR A 156 27.12 -9.63 -5.04
C THR A 156 26.55 -11.05 -4.98
N MET A 157 25.60 -11.31 -4.08
CA MET A 157 24.95 -12.62 -3.98
C MET A 157 24.19 -12.99 -5.26
N HIS A 158 23.48 -12.04 -5.86
CA HIS A 158 22.78 -12.26 -7.12
C HIS A 158 23.76 -12.60 -8.25
N GLU A 159 24.86 -11.84 -8.38
CA GLU A 159 25.91 -12.08 -9.38
C GLU A 159 26.56 -13.46 -9.20
N GLU A 160 26.84 -13.87 -7.96
CA GLU A 160 27.40 -15.20 -7.65
C GLU A 160 26.43 -16.33 -8.04
N ILE A 161 25.11 -16.18 -7.76
CA ILE A 161 24.09 -17.16 -8.14
C ILE A 161 24.04 -17.33 -9.67
N VAL A 162 24.07 -16.22 -10.41
CA VAL A 162 24.03 -16.22 -11.89
C VAL A 162 25.33 -16.81 -12.47
N ARG A 163 26.49 -16.34 -12.00
CA ARG A 163 27.81 -16.79 -12.46
C ARG A 163 27.98 -18.29 -12.27
N ASP A 164 27.60 -18.79 -11.08
CA ASP A 164 27.79 -20.19 -10.71
C ASP A 164 26.62 -21.07 -11.23
N ARG A 165 25.66 -20.50 -11.94
CA ARG A 165 24.45 -21.18 -12.49
C ARG A 165 23.73 -22.03 -11.44
N ARG A 166 23.59 -21.50 -10.22
CA ARG A 166 22.95 -22.23 -9.12
C ARG A 166 21.46 -22.29 -9.34
N ILE A 167 20.91 -23.48 -9.57
CA ILE A 167 19.45 -23.71 -9.67
C ILE A 167 18.82 -23.79 -8.27
N SER A 168 19.53 -24.42 -7.33
CA SER A 168 19.14 -24.50 -5.91
C SER A 168 20.21 -23.91 -5.06
N VAL A 169 19.84 -23.05 -4.11
CA VAL A 169 20.75 -22.30 -3.24
C VAL A 169 20.55 -22.75 -1.81
N ASP A 170 21.63 -23.16 -1.13
CA ASP A 170 21.57 -23.66 0.24
C ASP A 170 21.24 -22.52 1.22
N ALA A 171 20.31 -22.77 2.18
CA ALA A 171 19.91 -21.81 3.20
C ALA A 171 21.12 -21.27 4.02
N ALA A 172 22.07 -22.14 4.35
CA ALA A 172 23.28 -21.76 5.08
C ALA A 172 24.14 -20.75 4.29
N TRP A 173 24.22 -20.89 2.96
CA TRP A 173 24.95 -19.96 2.10
C TRP A 173 24.25 -18.60 1.99
N LEU A 174 22.91 -18.58 2.08
CA LEU A 174 22.10 -17.38 2.00
C LEU A 174 22.15 -16.52 3.27
N GLY A 175 22.39 -17.10 4.43
CA GLY A 175 22.40 -16.44 5.72
C GLY A 175 23.64 -15.55 5.98
N ARG A 176 24.03 -14.70 5.03
CA ARG A 176 25.25 -13.86 5.12
C ARG A 176 25.14 -12.68 6.09
N ASN A 177 23.94 -12.25 6.45
CA ASN A 177 23.66 -11.29 7.51
C ASN A 177 22.44 -11.72 8.31
N GLU A 178 22.17 -11.04 9.44
CA GLU A 178 21.08 -11.42 10.35
C GLU A 178 19.70 -11.33 9.70
N LEU A 179 19.45 -10.35 8.83
CA LEU A 179 18.19 -10.24 8.10
C LEU A 179 18.02 -11.39 7.11
N LEU A 180 19.02 -11.67 6.28
CA LEU A 180 18.97 -12.76 5.30
C LEU A 180 18.88 -14.13 5.98
N LYS A 181 19.54 -14.31 7.12
CA LYS A 181 19.43 -15.53 7.92
C LYS A 181 17.99 -15.78 8.37
N ARG A 182 17.26 -14.76 8.82
CA ARG A 182 15.85 -14.86 9.17
C ARG A 182 14.99 -15.16 7.95
N ILE A 183 15.18 -14.42 6.84
CA ILE A 183 14.43 -14.58 5.60
C ILE A 183 14.58 -16.00 5.04
N PHE A 184 15.77 -16.59 5.07
CA PHE A 184 16.04 -17.92 4.52
C PHE A 184 15.99 -19.04 5.57
N THR A 185 15.35 -18.79 6.72
CA THR A 185 15.01 -19.83 7.70
C THR A 185 13.82 -20.65 7.16
N PRO A 186 13.92 -22.00 7.06
CA PRO A 186 12.82 -22.83 6.58
C PRO A 186 11.72 -22.94 7.63
N ALA A 187 10.46 -22.91 7.20
CA ALA A 187 9.27 -23.13 8.02
C ALA A 187 8.50 -24.34 7.46
N ALA A 188 8.28 -25.37 8.24
CA ALA A 188 7.71 -26.65 7.76
C ALA A 188 6.22 -26.79 8.05
N THR A 189 5.75 -26.21 9.14
CA THR A 189 4.35 -26.23 9.59
C THR A 189 3.71 -24.86 9.42
N TRP A 190 2.38 -24.80 9.47
CA TRP A 190 1.67 -23.53 9.39
C TRP A 190 1.99 -22.61 10.59
N ARG A 191 2.24 -23.19 11.77
CA ARG A 191 2.66 -22.44 12.97
C ARG A 191 4.05 -21.84 12.79
N GLU A 192 5.01 -22.65 12.34
CA GLU A 192 6.35 -22.17 12.01
C GLU A 192 6.30 -21.09 10.90
N LEU A 193 5.43 -21.25 9.90
CA LEU A 193 5.25 -20.25 8.84
C LEU A 193 4.71 -18.93 9.40
N SER A 194 3.74 -18.98 10.31
CA SER A 194 3.19 -17.78 10.94
C SER A 194 4.24 -17.07 11.79
N ASP A 195 4.99 -17.80 12.60
CA ASP A 195 6.06 -17.25 13.44
C ASP A 195 7.20 -16.68 12.58
N TYR A 196 7.59 -17.39 11.52
CA TYR A 196 8.56 -16.94 10.52
C TYR A 196 8.12 -15.61 9.88
N MET A 197 6.87 -15.53 9.41
CA MET A 197 6.33 -14.32 8.80
C MET A 197 6.38 -13.12 9.75
N LEU A 198 5.96 -13.32 11.00
CA LEU A 198 5.99 -12.27 12.02
C LEU A 198 7.42 -11.84 12.36
N ASP A 199 8.36 -12.78 12.47
CA ASP A 199 9.78 -12.48 12.77
C ASP A 199 10.43 -11.70 11.61
N VAL A 200 10.23 -12.14 10.37
CA VAL A 200 10.78 -11.47 9.18
C VAL A 200 10.18 -10.08 9.00
N VAL A 201 8.86 -9.93 9.10
CA VAL A 201 8.18 -8.62 8.99
C VAL A 201 8.68 -7.67 10.07
N ALA A 202 8.81 -8.14 11.32
CA ALA A 202 9.35 -7.34 12.42
C ALA A 202 10.84 -6.98 12.22
N ALA A 203 11.63 -7.88 11.66
CA ALA A 203 13.05 -7.62 11.37
C ALA A 203 13.21 -6.57 10.27
N VAL A 204 12.39 -6.63 9.22
CA VAL A 204 12.36 -5.64 8.14
C VAL A 204 11.87 -4.29 8.66
N ALA A 205 10.81 -4.24 9.47
CA ALA A 205 10.28 -2.99 10.03
C ALA A 205 11.28 -2.24 10.94
N ARG A 206 12.25 -2.95 11.52
CA ARG A 206 13.31 -2.34 12.37
C ARG A 206 14.50 -1.82 11.58
N GLN A 207 14.57 -2.07 10.28
CA GLN A 207 15.68 -1.56 9.47
C GLN A 207 15.59 -0.03 9.36
N PRO A 208 16.72 0.67 9.40
CA PRO A 208 16.76 2.11 9.14
C PRO A 208 16.45 2.36 7.67
N TYR A 209 15.30 2.94 7.40
CA TYR A 209 14.94 3.42 6.07
C TYR A 209 15.08 4.94 6.02
N GLU A 210 15.66 5.45 4.94
CA GLU A 210 15.75 6.87 4.66
C GLU A 210 14.64 7.27 3.67
N GLY A 211 14.07 8.47 3.87
CA GLY A 211 13.06 9.04 2.97
C GLY A 211 11.66 9.17 3.58
N ASP A 212 10.80 9.89 2.87
CA ASP A 212 9.43 10.21 3.30
C ASP A 212 8.53 8.97 3.42
N ASP A 213 8.89 7.88 2.72
CA ASP A 213 8.13 6.64 2.69
C ASP A 213 8.41 5.70 3.88
N ALA A 214 9.43 5.99 4.70
CA ALA A 214 9.85 5.10 5.79
C ALA A 214 8.70 4.81 6.77
N ARG A 215 7.94 5.83 7.15
CA ARG A 215 6.79 5.70 8.03
C ARG A 215 5.69 4.85 7.42
N GLN A 216 5.38 5.08 6.16
CA GLN A 216 4.34 4.33 5.43
C GLN A 216 4.70 2.85 5.29
N ARG A 217 5.98 2.53 5.07
CA ARG A 217 6.49 1.14 5.03
C ARG A 217 6.23 0.43 6.35
N VAL A 218 6.57 1.06 7.47
CA VAL A 218 6.33 0.49 8.81
C VAL A 218 4.83 0.30 9.06
N GLU A 219 3.98 1.25 8.69
CA GLU A 219 2.53 1.16 8.83
C GLU A 219 1.95 -0.03 8.03
N PHE A 220 2.37 -0.24 6.78
CA PHE A 220 1.93 -1.39 5.98
C PHE A 220 2.41 -2.72 6.55
N LEU A 221 3.67 -2.80 7.02
CA LEU A 221 4.19 -4.00 7.66
C LEU A 221 3.45 -4.31 8.96
N ALA A 222 3.08 -3.30 9.75
CA ALA A 222 2.28 -3.46 10.96
C ALA A 222 0.87 -4.01 10.65
N VAL A 223 0.21 -3.51 9.61
CA VAL A 223 -1.09 -4.06 9.17
C VAL A 223 -0.96 -5.52 8.75
N ILE A 224 0.09 -5.88 8.02
CA ILE A 224 0.34 -7.29 7.66
C ILE A 224 0.57 -8.15 8.89
N ALA A 225 1.39 -7.71 9.84
CA ALA A 225 1.64 -8.46 11.08
C ALA A 225 0.35 -8.68 11.87
N GLU A 226 -0.55 -7.69 11.90
CA GLU A 226 -1.88 -7.83 12.50
C GLU A 226 -2.72 -8.90 11.80
N GLN A 227 -2.75 -8.90 10.46
CA GLN A 227 -3.52 -9.90 9.70
C GLN A 227 -2.96 -11.31 9.86
N VAL A 228 -1.64 -11.48 9.84
CA VAL A 228 -0.98 -12.78 10.09
C VAL A 228 -1.31 -13.27 11.51
N THR A 229 -1.28 -12.38 12.51
CA THR A 229 -1.64 -12.71 13.89
C THR A 229 -3.10 -13.16 14.01
N LYS A 230 -4.02 -12.46 13.35
CA LYS A 230 -5.44 -12.85 13.33
C LYS A 230 -5.64 -14.22 12.68
N LEU A 231 -4.98 -14.46 11.55
CA LEU A 231 -5.03 -15.75 10.87
C LEU A 231 -4.49 -16.87 11.77
N ARG A 232 -3.35 -16.65 12.43
CA ARG A 232 -2.77 -17.62 13.38
C ARG A 232 -3.75 -17.96 14.48
N ASN A 233 -4.34 -16.95 15.13
CA ASN A 233 -5.28 -17.16 16.23
C ASN A 233 -6.52 -17.94 15.76
N SER A 234 -7.05 -17.63 14.57
CA SER A 234 -8.19 -18.37 14.01
C SER A 234 -7.86 -19.83 13.67
N LEU A 235 -6.63 -20.13 13.27
CA LEU A 235 -6.19 -21.50 13.00
C LEU A 235 -5.92 -22.27 14.29
N ASP A 236 -5.41 -21.60 15.35
CA ASP A 236 -5.23 -22.21 16.67
C ASP A 236 -6.55 -22.58 17.36
N GLU A 237 -7.65 -21.88 17.04
CA GLU A 237 -8.99 -22.21 17.54
C GLU A 237 -9.64 -23.41 16.80
N CYS A 238 -9.10 -23.79 15.63
CA CYS A 238 -9.64 -24.90 14.82
C CYS A 238 -8.91 -26.24 15.07
N ASP A 239 -7.75 -26.24 15.76
CA ASP A 239 -6.98 -27.44 16.16
C ASP A 239 -7.38 -27.89 17.57
#